data_5154507d464bece61803bf12102ced71
#
_entry.id   5154507d464bece61803bf12102ced71
#
_cell.length_a   1.000
_cell.length_b   1.000
_cell.length_c   1.000
_cell.angle_alpha   90.00
_cell.angle_beta   90.00
_cell.angle_gamma   90.00
#
_symmetry.space_group_name_H-M   'P 1'
#
loop_
_entity.id
_entity.type
_entity.pdbx_description
1 polymer ?
#
loop_
_entity_poly.entity_id
_entity_poly.type
_entity_poly.pdbx_seq_one_letter_code
_entity_poly.pdbx_strand_id
1 'polypeptide(L)'
;MNSTTASQASEQDALFGAAVRARRAQLGITLDQLAQASGVSPGALSRVERGLLATSLRNAMAIAQGLGCELGELVQSAPSAQITRAGENLRFVDEASGVERLALASPSAGVNLVHYRFPPHAVSSHFAAHRAGTREVFHVLEG
;
A
#
# COMPACT_ATOMS: atom_id res chain seq x y z
N MET A 1 5.24 11.35 27.08
CA MET A 1 4.38 10.75 26.06
C MET A 1 5.05 10.51 24.69
N ASN A 2 6.40 10.50 24.59
CA ASN A 2 7.12 10.41 23.28
C ASN A 2 7.74 9.03 22.95
N SER A 3 7.64 8.04 23.84
CA SER A 3 8.33 6.74 23.62
C SER A 3 7.62 5.82 22.62
N THR A 4 6.30 5.91 22.50
CA THR A 4 5.51 5.04 21.60
C THR A 4 5.72 5.39 20.12
N THR A 5 5.79 6.68 19.81
CA THR A 5 5.95 7.15 18.42
C THR A 5 7.34 6.84 17.85
N ALA A 6 8.39 6.96 18.66
CA ALA A 6 9.76 6.64 18.25
C ALA A 6 9.94 5.12 18.02
N SER A 7 9.29 4.27 18.82
CA SER A 7 9.30 2.82 18.66
C SER A 7 8.58 2.38 17.37
N GLN A 8 7.45 2.99 17.05
CA GLN A 8 6.69 2.70 15.82
C GLN A 8 7.44 3.14 14.55
N ALA A 9 8.11 4.29 14.57
CA ALA A 9 8.92 4.75 13.45
C ALA A 9 10.08 3.78 13.17
N SER A 10 10.77 3.32 14.22
CA SER A 10 11.86 2.33 14.10
C SER A 10 11.37 0.96 13.57
N GLU A 11 10.17 0.53 13.95
CA GLU A 11 9.56 -0.70 13.46
C GLU A 11 9.21 -0.60 11.98
N GLN A 12 8.64 0.52 11.54
CA GLN A 12 8.32 0.77 10.13
C GLN A 12 9.57 0.84 9.25
N ASP A 13 10.65 1.46 9.73
CA ASP A 13 11.94 1.48 9.02
C ASP A 13 12.52 0.06 8.86
N ALA A 14 12.40 -0.77 9.89
CA ALA A 14 12.85 -2.16 9.83
C ALA A 14 12.01 -3.00 8.84
N LEU A 15 10.69 -2.82 8.82
CA LEU A 15 9.79 -3.50 7.88
C LEU A 15 10.07 -3.08 6.44
N PHE A 16 10.21 -1.79 6.19
CA PHE A 16 10.58 -1.26 4.88
C PHE A 16 11.94 -1.83 4.41
N GLY A 17 12.95 -1.79 5.27
CA GLY A 17 14.27 -2.32 4.96
C GLY A 17 14.26 -3.82 4.63
N ALA A 18 13.50 -4.60 5.39
CA ALA A 18 13.31 -6.03 5.13
C ALA A 18 12.64 -6.29 3.77
N ALA A 19 11.63 -5.49 3.40
CA ALA A 19 10.95 -5.58 2.11
C ALA A 19 11.90 -5.26 0.95
N VAL A 20 12.70 -4.19 1.07
CA VAL A 20 13.73 -3.82 0.10
C VAL A 20 14.72 -4.97 -0.12
N ARG A 21 15.24 -5.53 0.98
CA ARG A 21 16.18 -6.66 0.93
C ARG A 21 15.57 -7.90 0.27
N ALA A 22 14.35 -8.24 0.64
CA ALA A 22 13.64 -9.39 0.07
C ALA A 22 13.43 -9.22 -1.44
N ARG A 23 12.97 -8.05 -1.89
CA ARG A 23 12.76 -7.76 -3.30
C ARG A 23 14.06 -7.78 -4.10
N ARG A 24 15.12 -7.16 -3.56
CA ARG A 24 16.46 -7.20 -4.17
C ARG A 24 16.97 -8.63 -4.34
N ALA A 25 16.80 -9.46 -3.31
CA ALA A 25 17.21 -10.87 -3.34
C ALA A 25 16.40 -11.68 -4.38
N GLN A 26 15.09 -11.44 -4.49
CA GLN A 26 14.23 -12.06 -5.52
C GLN A 26 14.69 -11.71 -6.95
N LEU A 27 15.16 -10.49 -7.15
CA LEU A 27 15.70 -10.04 -8.43
C LEU A 27 17.14 -10.52 -8.68
N GLY A 28 17.81 -11.10 -7.70
CA GLY A 28 19.19 -11.57 -7.80
C GLY A 28 20.22 -10.45 -7.98
N ILE A 29 19.89 -9.20 -7.65
CA ILE A 29 20.79 -8.06 -7.83
C ILE A 29 21.59 -7.74 -6.56
N THR A 30 22.80 -7.20 -6.74
CA THR A 30 23.67 -6.78 -5.64
C THR A 30 23.27 -5.41 -5.09
N LEU A 31 23.80 -5.04 -3.92
CA LEU A 31 23.63 -3.68 -3.37
C LEU A 31 24.20 -2.60 -4.31
N ASP A 32 25.32 -2.88 -4.97
CA ASP A 32 25.94 -1.94 -5.91
C ASP A 32 25.08 -1.74 -7.15
N GLN A 33 24.46 -2.80 -7.67
CA GLN A 33 23.54 -2.71 -8.79
C GLN A 33 22.28 -1.90 -8.41
N LEU A 34 21.73 -2.12 -7.21
CA LEU A 34 20.62 -1.32 -6.73
C LEU A 34 21.02 0.14 -6.48
N ALA A 35 22.24 0.38 -5.98
CA ALA A 35 22.76 1.73 -5.81
C ALA A 35 22.87 2.48 -7.14
N GLN A 36 23.35 1.81 -8.18
CA GLN A 36 23.44 2.37 -9.53
C GLN A 36 22.04 2.67 -10.11
N ALA A 37 21.07 1.77 -9.90
CA ALA A 37 19.71 1.94 -10.41
C ALA A 37 18.92 3.02 -9.66
N SER A 38 19.12 3.16 -8.34
CA SER A 38 18.37 4.08 -7.48
C SER A 38 19.05 5.43 -7.23
N GLY A 39 20.37 5.53 -7.49
CA GLY A 39 21.17 6.69 -7.10
C GLY A 39 21.40 6.83 -5.59
N VAL A 40 21.01 5.84 -4.79
CA VAL A 40 21.25 5.79 -3.34
C VAL A 40 22.55 5.02 -3.08
N SER A 41 23.45 5.57 -2.26
CA SER A 41 24.76 4.94 -2.03
C SER A 41 24.63 3.53 -1.42
N PRO A 42 25.55 2.60 -1.74
CA PRO A 42 25.51 1.22 -1.21
C PRO A 42 25.53 1.17 0.33
N GLY A 43 26.28 2.07 0.96
CA GLY A 43 26.33 2.18 2.42
C GLY A 43 25.00 2.61 3.02
N ALA A 44 24.28 3.54 2.37
CA ALA A 44 22.94 3.94 2.79
C ALA A 44 21.94 2.79 2.59
N LEU A 45 21.94 2.13 1.44
CA LEU A 45 21.10 0.96 1.16
C LEU A 45 21.31 -0.16 2.16
N SER A 46 22.58 -0.48 2.49
CA SER A 46 22.91 -1.48 3.52
C SER A 46 22.32 -1.14 4.90
N ARG A 47 22.31 0.15 5.27
CA ARG A 47 21.71 0.60 6.54
C ARG A 47 20.19 0.59 6.49
N VAL A 48 19.60 0.95 5.37
CA VAL A 48 18.15 0.85 5.14
C VAL A 48 17.70 -0.61 5.24
N GLU A 49 18.35 -1.54 4.53
CA GLU A 49 18.00 -2.97 4.56
C GLU A 49 18.10 -3.61 5.96
N ARG A 50 18.88 -3.02 6.84
CA ARG A 50 19.01 -3.45 8.24
C ARG A 50 18.11 -2.70 9.21
N GLY A 51 17.28 -1.77 8.72
CA GLY A 51 16.42 -0.92 9.55
C GLY A 51 17.19 0.06 10.44
N LEU A 52 18.45 0.38 10.07
CA LEU A 52 19.33 1.26 10.85
C LEU A 52 19.34 2.71 10.33
N LEU A 53 18.55 2.99 9.32
CA LEU A 53 18.48 4.30 8.69
C LEU A 53 17.04 4.55 8.23
N ALA A 54 16.39 5.54 8.84
CA ALA A 54 15.16 6.11 8.32
C ALA A 54 15.43 6.71 6.93
N THR A 55 14.60 6.32 5.98
CA THR A 55 14.81 6.78 4.60
C THR A 55 13.87 7.93 4.27
N SER A 56 14.36 8.94 3.54
CA SER A 56 13.48 10.01 3.05
C SER A 56 12.52 9.44 1.99
N LEU A 57 11.34 10.06 1.85
CA LEU A 57 10.37 9.67 0.82
C LEU A 57 11.00 9.66 -0.58
N ARG A 58 11.87 10.64 -0.89
CA ARG A 58 12.61 10.69 -2.16
C ARG A 58 13.45 9.43 -2.38
N ASN A 59 14.23 9.03 -1.38
CA ASN A 59 15.07 7.84 -1.48
C ASN A 59 14.23 6.57 -1.53
N ALA A 60 13.13 6.49 -0.77
CA ALA A 60 12.22 5.35 -0.80
C ALA A 60 11.61 5.16 -2.21
N MET A 61 11.18 6.25 -2.85
CA MET A 61 10.68 6.23 -4.24
C MET A 61 11.78 5.80 -5.23
N ALA A 62 13.01 6.32 -5.09
CA ALA A 62 14.13 5.97 -5.94
C ALA A 62 14.52 4.48 -5.79
N ILE A 63 14.51 3.95 -4.56
CA ILE A 63 14.74 2.53 -4.29
C ILE A 63 13.64 1.66 -4.94
N ALA A 64 12.37 2.01 -4.77
CA ALA A 64 11.26 1.29 -5.38
C ALA A 64 11.37 1.27 -6.91
N GLN A 65 11.70 2.40 -7.52
CA GLN A 65 11.94 2.50 -8.95
C GLN A 65 13.12 1.63 -9.40
N GLY A 66 14.23 1.64 -8.65
CA GLY A 66 15.41 0.79 -8.93
C GLY A 66 15.13 -0.71 -8.79
N LEU A 67 14.13 -1.09 -7.98
CA LEU A 67 13.63 -2.46 -7.81
C LEU A 67 12.49 -2.83 -8.79
N GLY A 68 12.06 -1.89 -9.65
CA GLY A 68 10.98 -2.11 -10.60
C GLY A 68 9.62 -2.40 -9.95
N CYS A 69 9.34 -1.78 -8.80
CA CYS A 69 8.09 -1.95 -8.07
C CYS A 69 7.51 -0.60 -7.62
N GLU A 70 6.26 -0.59 -7.16
CA GLU A 70 5.67 0.59 -6.55
C GLU A 70 6.09 0.71 -5.08
N LEU A 71 6.22 1.94 -4.58
CA LEU A 71 6.57 2.19 -3.16
C LEU A 71 5.57 1.50 -2.21
N GLY A 72 4.28 1.48 -2.58
CA GLY A 72 3.25 0.80 -1.80
C GLY A 72 3.54 -0.68 -1.56
N GLU A 73 4.19 -1.37 -2.49
CA GLU A 73 4.57 -2.79 -2.35
C GLU A 73 5.65 -3.00 -1.29
N LEU A 74 6.53 -2.01 -1.10
CA LEU A 74 7.61 -2.07 -0.10
C LEU A 74 7.16 -1.62 1.30
N VAL A 75 6.12 -0.77 1.38
CA VAL A 75 5.60 -0.24 2.64
C VAL A 75 4.53 -1.14 3.24
N GLN A 76 3.86 -1.94 2.41
CA GLN A 76 2.88 -2.89 2.92
C GLN A 76 3.62 -4.00 3.70
N SER A 77 3.44 -3.96 5.00
CA SER A 77 3.76 -5.10 5.87
C SER A 77 3.11 -6.36 5.29
N ALA A 78 3.79 -7.51 5.42
CA ALA A 78 3.22 -8.81 5.05
C ALA A 78 1.73 -8.87 5.44
N PRO A 79 0.86 -9.53 4.65
CA PRO A 79 -0.57 -9.54 4.89
C PRO A 79 -0.86 -10.11 6.29
N SER A 80 -0.87 -9.24 7.29
CA SER A 80 -1.46 -9.57 8.57
C SER A 80 -2.96 -9.64 8.34
N ALA A 81 -3.59 -10.70 8.78
CA ALA A 81 -5.04 -10.80 8.71
C ALA A 81 -5.64 -9.56 9.39
N GLN A 82 -6.13 -8.64 8.60
CA GLN A 82 -6.78 -7.45 9.10
C GLN A 82 -8.23 -7.80 9.41
N ILE A 83 -8.54 -7.82 10.69
CA ILE A 83 -9.92 -8.04 11.15
C ILE A 83 -10.54 -6.67 11.36
N THR A 84 -11.53 -6.34 10.54
CA THR A 84 -12.38 -5.17 10.73
C THR A 84 -13.68 -5.63 11.37
N ARG A 85 -14.02 -5.09 12.53
CA ARG A 85 -15.28 -5.44 13.21
C ARG A 85 -16.45 -4.74 12.54
N ALA A 86 -17.63 -5.31 12.69
CA ALA A 86 -18.86 -4.69 12.19
C ALA A 86 -19.01 -3.28 12.79
N GLY A 87 -19.24 -2.30 11.93
CA GLY A 87 -19.34 -0.88 12.29
C GLY A 87 -18.04 -0.08 12.29
N GLU A 88 -16.87 -0.73 12.17
CA GLU A 88 -15.55 -0.05 12.08
C GLU A 88 -15.12 0.20 10.63
N ASN A 89 -15.90 -0.27 9.66
CA ASN A 89 -15.60 -0.09 8.24
C ASN A 89 -15.70 1.39 7.83
N LEU A 90 -14.79 1.83 7.00
CA LEU A 90 -14.87 3.15 6.39
C LEU A 90 -16.12 3.22 5.50
N ARG A 91 -17.03 4.15 5.85
CA ARG A 91 -18.26 4.41 5.13
C ARG A 91 -18.16 5.76 4.45
N PHE A 92 -18.49 5.78 3.19
CA PHE A 92 -18.62 6.99 2.38
C PHE A 92 -20.02 7.04 1.77
N VAL A 93 -20.64 8.22 1.79
CA VAL A 93 -21.94 8.46 1.15
C VAL A 93 -21.73 9.58 0.13
N ASP A 94 -22.10 9.33 -1.11
CA ASP A 94 -22.18 10.36 -2.13
C ASP A 94 -23.44 11.19 -1.90
N GLU A 95 -23.28 12.42 -1.45
CA GLU A 95 -24.41 13.30 -1.11
C GLU A 95 -25.34 13.59 -2.31
N ALA A 96 -24.79 13.57 -3.53
CA ALA A 96 -25.56 13.89 -4.73
C ALA A 96 -26.48 12.73 -5.14
N SER A 97 -26.04 11.49 -5.04
CA SER A 97 -26.77 10.30 -5.47
C SER A 97 -27.36 9.48 -4.31
N GLY A 98 -26.90 9.73 -3.08
CA GLY A 98 -27.24 8.90 -1.92
C GLY A 98 -26.58 7.51 -1.93
N VAL A 99 -25.71 7.23 -2.89
CA VAL A 99 -24.99 5.94 -2.97
C VAL A 99 -24.04 5.80 -1.79
N GLU A 100 -24.16 4.71 -1.05
CA GLU A 100 -23.25 4.37 0.04
C GLU A 100 -22.16 3.42 -0.45
N ARG A 101 -20.95 3.66 0.01
CA ARG A 101 -19.78 2.81 -0.20
C ARG A 101 -19.19 2.41 1.14
N LEU A 102 -19.08 1.13 1.40
CA LEU A 102 -18.50 0.57 2.61
C LEU A 102 -17.25 -0.23 2.23
N ALA A 103 -16.07 0.20 2.70
CA ALA A 103 -14.84 -0.55 2.49
C ALA A 103 -14.82 -1.76 3.41
N LEU A 104 -14.92 -2.98 2.86
CA LEU A 104 -14.99 -4.21 3.64
C LEU A 104 -13.60 -4.74 3.97
N ALA A 105 -12.72 -4.84 2.98
CA ALA A 105 -11.37 -5.36 3.15
C ALA A 105 -10.47 -4.96 1.98
N SER A 106 -9.16 -4.99 2.23
CA SER A 106 -8.11 -4.92 1.21
C SER A 106 -7.18 -6.12 1.40
N PRO A 107 -7.59 -7.33 0.95
CA PRO A 107 -6.91 -8.58 1.29
C PRO A 107 -5.50 -8.71 0.71
N SER A 108 -5.18 -7.94 -0.31
CA SER A 108 -3.84 -7.87 -0.89
C SER A 108 -3.63 -6.55 -1.63
N ALA A 109 -2.38 -6.26 -2.00
CA ALA A 109 -2.06 -5.09 -2.81
C ALA A 109 -2.88 -5.09 -4.12
N GLY A 110 -3.57 -3.99 -4.36
CA GLY A 110 -4.40 -3.82 -5.56
C GLY A 110 -5.73 -4.55 -5.56
N VAL A 111 -6.11 -5.22 -4.47
CA VAL A 111 -7.45 -5.83 -4.31
C VAL A 111 -8.23 -5.11 -3.24
N ASN A 112 -9.38 -4.57 -3.59
CA ASN A 112 -10.30 -3.92 -2.66
C ASN A 112 -11.66 -4.62 -2.73
N LEU A 113 -12.20 -4.96 -1.58
CA LEU A 113 -13.56 -5.47 -1.44
C LEU A 113 -14.44 -4.35 -0.89
N VAL A 114 -15.44 -3.97 -1.66
CA VAL A 114 -16.31 -2.84 -1.34
C VAL A 114 -17.76 -3.25 -1.48
N HIS A 115 -18.57 -2.90 -0.50
CA HIS A 115 -20.02 -3.04 -0.58
C HIS A 115 -20.62 -1.70 -0.97
N TYR A 116 -21.46 -1.71 -2.01
CA TYR A 116 -22.23 -0.56 -2.44
C TYR A 116 -23.71 -0.77 -2.11
N ARG A 117 -24.38 0.29 -1.64
CA ARG A 117 -25.83 0.36 -1.54
C ARG A 117 -26.31 1.51 -2.41
N PHE A 118 -27.14 1.17 -3.39
CA PHE A 118 -27.77 2.13 -4.28
C PHE A 118 -29.23 2.33 -3.82
N PRO A 119 -29.67 3.56 -3.52
CA PRO A 119 -31.08 3.85 -3.38
C PRO A 119 -31.85 3.54 -4.68
N PRO A 120 -33.15 3.26 -4.61
CA PRO A 120 -33.96 3.05 -5.82
C PRO A 120 -33.79 4.21 -6.81
N HIS A 121 -33.57 3.90 -8.08
CA HIS A 121 -33.34 4.86 -9.16
C HIS A 121 -32.08 5.75 -9.04
N ALA A 122 -31.21 5.50 -8.08
CA ALA A 122 -29.96 6.24 -7.96
C ALA A 122 -28.96 5.83 -9.05
N VAL A 123 -28.24 6.83 -9.51
CA VAL A 123 -27.11 6.66 -10.43
C VAL A 123 -25.86 7.24 -9.74
N SER A 124 -24.79 6.45 -9.68
CA SER A 124 -23.55 6.94 -9.08
C SER A 124 -22.97 8.13 -9.84
N SER A 125 -22.27 9.00 -9.12
CA SER A 125 -21.45 10.04 -9.72
C SER A 125 -20.40 9.45 -10.68
N HIS A 126 -19.95 10.27 -11.63
CA HIS A 126 -18.89 9.88 -12.56
C HIS A 126 -17.56 9.80 -11.79
N PHE A 127 -16.90 8.66 -11.85
CA PHE A 127 -15.57 8.47 -11.29
C PHE A 127 -14.52 8.48 -12.41
N ALA A 128 -13.29 8.89 -12.06
CA ALA A 128 -12.17 8.75 -12.96
C ALA A 128 -11.95 7.28 -13.32
N ALA A 129 -11.56 7.02 -14.56
CA ALA A 129 -11.26 5.66 -15.02
C ALA A 129 -10.14 5.04 -14.16
N HIS A 130 -10.28 3.79 -13.84
CA HIS A 130 -9.23 3.03 -13.18
C HIS A 130 -7.98 2.90 -14.05
N ARG A 131 -6.85 2.57 -13.43
CA ARG A 131 -5.60 2.30 -14.17
C ARG A 131 -5.81 1.16 -15.16
N ALA A 132 -5.07 1.19 -16.27
CA ALA A 132 -5.06 0.09 -17.22
C ALA A 132 -4.72 -1.23 -16.53
N GLY A 133 -5.49 -2.28 -16.84
CA GLY A 133 -5.33 -3.61 -16.23
C GLY A 133 -6.16 -3.85 -14.95
N THR A 134 -6.86 -2.83 -14.42
CA THR A 134 -7.83 -3.03 -13.34
C THR A 134 -8.97 -3.92 -13.81
N ARG A 135 -9.36 -4.88 -12.99
CA ARG A 135 -10.55 -5.73 -13.17
C ARG A 135 -11.51 -5.46 -12.05
N GLU A 136 -12.78 -5.29 -12.39
CA GLU A 136 -13.87 -5.16 -11.44
C GLU A 136 -14.82 -6.35 -11.60
N VAL A 137 -15.26 -6.89 -10.47
CA VAL A 137 -16.25 -7.95 -10.40
C VAL A 137 -17.40 -7.45 -9.53
N PHE A 138 -18.60 -7.48 -10.07
CA PHE A 138 -19.80 -7.09 -9.34
C PHE A 138 -20.62 -8.33 -9.01
N HIS A 139 -21.10 -8.39 -7.78
CA HIS A 139 -22.05 -9.39 -7.33
C HIS A 139 -23.23 -8.68 -6.68
N VAL A 140 -24.44 -8.87 -7.23
CA VAL A 140 -25.65 -8.28 -6.69
C VAL A 140 -26.15 -9.16 -5.56
N LEU A 141 -26.26 -8.60 -4.35
CA LEU A 141 -26.74 -9.30 -3.16
C LEU A 141 -28.25 -9.20 -3.03
N GLU A 142 -28.78 -8.01 -3.31
CA GLU A 142 -30.22 -7.69 -3.26
C GLU A 142 -30.53 -6.69 -4.37
N GLY A 143 -31.70 -6.79 -5.01
CA GLY A 143 -32.12 -5.87 -6.08
C GLY A 143 -33.50 -6.14 -6.62
#